data_e0aca5dcb283c53f040a74b6c430789e
#
_entry.id   e0aca5dcb283c53f040a74b6c430789e
#
_cell.length_a   1.000
_cell.length_b   1.000
_cell.length_c   1.000
_cell.angle_alpha   90.00
_cell.angle_beta   90.00
_cell.angle_gamma   90.00
#
_symmetry.space_group_name_H-M   'P 1'
#
loop_
_entity.id
_entity.type
_entity.pdbx_description
1 polymer ?
#
loop_
_entity_poly.entity_id
_entity_poly.type
_entity_poly.pdbx_seq_one_letter_code
_entity_poly.pdbx_strand_id
1 'polypeptide(L)'
;MQIGIPRESIEGETRVAATPATVVQLIKLGFSVAIEAQAGVKSSFDNAAFEAAGADVVDNVYDADFIFKVNAPSDDEIAKMKPGTTLVSFIWPAQNPELVEKLSSHNITVMAMDMVPRISRAQSLDALSSMANIGGYRAVIEAAHEFGRFFTGQITAAGKVPPAKVLVIGAGVAGLAAIGTAGSLGAIVRAFDTRLEVAEQIESMGGSFLKLEFENNEGGSSDGYAKTMSEEFIAAEMALFAEQAKDVDIIITTALIPGRPAPKLITKDMVDTMKPGSVIVDLAAATGGNCEYTVTGERFITENGVKVLGYTDLPGRLPAQSSQLYGTNLVNLMKLMCKAKDGNAVLDFDDVVMRNMTVTRGGEITFPPPAISVSAAPQKPAASIEPKAAKVDKAPSKLKYILGVLGLAGFAAVASVAPAEFLSHFTVFILSCVVGYYVVWNVSHSLHTPLMSVTNAISGIIVVGALLQIGQGSALVTALAFVAVLIASINIFGGFTVTQRMLKMFRKD
;
A
#
# COMPACT_ATOMS: atom_id res chain seq x y z
N MET A 1 -12.14 6.55 31.43
CA MET A 1 -10.66 6.36 31.46
C MET A 1 -9.98 7.48 30.72
N GLN A 2 -8.77 7.85 31.15
CA GLN A 2 -7.98 8.91 30.55
C GLN A 2 -6.85 8.31 29.71
N ILE A 3 -6.58 8.93 28.56
CA ILE A 3 -5.45 8.61 27.67
C ILE A 3 -4.45 9.76 27.76
N GLY A 4 -3.22 9.45 28.16
CA GLY A 4 -2.10 10.38 28.22
C GLY A 4 -1.19 10.22 27.01
N ILE A 5 -0.79 11.32 26.40
CA ILE A 5 0.07 11.36 25.21
C ILE A 5 1.29 12.22 25.53
N PRO A 6 2.41 11.60 25.93
CA PRO A 6 3.64 12.33 26.21
C PRO A 6 4.31 12.80 24.93
N ARG A 7 5.23 13.74 25.09
CA ARG A 7 6.20 14.09 24.08
C ARG A 7 7.20 12.94 23.93
N GLU A 8 7.54 12.58 22.70
CA GLU A 8 8.55 11.55 22.43
C GLU A 8 9.93 12.01 22.91
N SER A 9 10.60 11.13 23.65
CA SER A 9 11.88 11.41 24.29
C SER A 9 13.10 11.04 23.43
N ILE A 10 12.92 10.19 22.41
CA ILE A 10 14.01 9.79 21.52
C ILE A 10 14.46 10.97 20.67
N GLU A 11 15.77 11.21 20.66
CA GLU A 11 16.37 12.26 19.84
C GLU A 11 16.07 12.03 18.35
N GLY A 12 15.67 13.08 17.65
CA GLY A 12 15.31 13.00 16.22
C GLY A 12 13.88 12.52 15.95
N GLU A 13 13.15 11.98 16.94
CA GLU A 13 11.74 11.62 16.74
C GLU A 13 10.88 12.87 16.54
N THR A 14 10.07 12.84 15.50
CA THR A 14 9.23 13.98 15.09
C THR A 14 7.75 13.64 15.15
N ARG A 15 7.38 12.37 15.26
CA ARG A 15 6.00 11.91 15.35
C ARG A 15 5.43 12.12 16.75
N VAL A 16 4.11 12.10 16.85
CA VAL A 16 3.34 12.07 18.10
C VAL A 16 2.24 11.01 17.98
N ALA A 17 1.92 10.36 19.09
CA ALA A 17 1.00 9.21 19.08
C ALA A 17 -0.48 9.59 18.82
N ALA A 18 -0.82 10.87 18.84
CA ALA A 18 -2.15 11.35 18.44
C ALA A 18 -2.04 12.69 17.69
N THR A 19 -3.08 12.97 16.91
CA THR A 19 -3.30 14.26 16.24
C THR A 19 -4.61 14.86 16.72
N PRO A 20 -4.87 16.16 16.53
CA PRO A 20 -6.17 16.75 16.86
C PRO A 20 -7.35 15.97 16.29
N ALA A 21 -7.23 15.46 15.06
CA ALA A 21 -8.27 14.66 14.42
C ALA A 21 -8.51 13.29 15.09
N THR A 22 -7.46 12.66 15.63
CA THR A 22 -7.59 11.37 16.35
C THR A 22 -8.05 11.60 17.79
N VAL A 23 -7.69 12.71 18.43
CA VAL A 23 -8.24 13.13 19.73
C VAL A 23 -9.75 13.23 19.69
N VAL A 24 -10.32 13.92 18.69
CA VAL A 24 -11.79 14.00 18.49
C VAL A 24 -12.42 12.60 18.41
N GLN A 25 -11.74 11.63 17.79
CA GLN A 25 -12.25 10.27 17.70
C GLN A 25 -12.19 9.52 19.03
N LEU A 26 -11.12 9.70 19.81
CA LEU A 26 -10.99 9.11 21.15
C LEU A 26 -12.05 9.66 22.12
N ILE A 27 -12.30 10.99 22.08
CA ILE A 27 -13.35 11.63 22.88
C ILE A 27 -14.76 11.08 22.50
N LYS A 28 -15.01 10.84 21.20
CA LYS A 28 -16.26 10.20 20.74
C LYS A 28 -16.42 8.76 21.23
N LEU A 29 -15.35 8.09 21.62
CA LEU A 29 -15.38 6.79 22.29
C LEU A 29 -15.60 6.89 23.81
N GLY A 30 -15.70 8.10 24.36
CA GLY A 30 -15.94 8.36 25.78
C GLY A 30 -14.68 8.54 26.61
N PHE A 31 -13.49 8.58 26.01
CA PHE A 31 -12.23 8.81 26.73
C PHE A 31 -11.98 10.32 26.95
N SER A 32 -11.40 10.68 28.09
CA SER A 32 -10.69 11.96 28.24
C SER A 32 -9.27 11.81 27.70
N VAL A 33 -8.74 12.88 27.10
CA VAL A 33 -7.41 12.87 26.47
C VAL A 33 -6.58 14.01 27.07
N ALA A 34 -5.44 13.66 27.64
CA ALA A 34 -4.43 14.60 28.08
C ALA A 34 -3.21 14.50 27.16
N ILE A 35 -2.68 15.64 26.74
CA ILE A 35 -1.47 15.71 25.93
C ILE A 35 -0.42 16.54 26.63
N GLU A 36 0.84 16.08 26.64
CA GLU A 36 1.95 16.85 27.16
C GLU A 36 2.17 18.10 26.31
N ALA A 37 2.40 19.23 26.96
CA ALA A 37 2.65 20.49 26.27
C ALA A 37 3.77 20.36 25.23
N GLN A 38 3.52 20.87 24.02
CA GLN A 38 4.42 20.83 22.86
C GLN A 38 4.67 19.43 22.25
N ALA A 39 3.95 18.38 22.65
CA ALA A 39 4.16 17.04 22.14
C ALA A 39 3.99 16.94 20.61
N GLY A 40 3.08 17.72 20.02
CA GLY A 40 2.77 17.70 18.59
C GLY A 40 3.54 18.69 17.73
N VAL A 41 4.36 19.58 18.30
CA VAL A 41 4.99 20.70 17.57
C VAL A 41 5.85 20.22 16.39
N LYS A 42 6.65 19.18 16.59
CA LYS A 42 7.47 18.59 15.52
C LYS A 42 6.66 17.96 14.39
N SER A 43 5.37 17.64 14.67
CA SER A 43 4.39 17.11 13.69
C SER A 43 3.47 18.20 13.13
N SER A 44 3.79 19.48 13.36
CA SER A 44 2.98 20.63 12.92
C SER A 44 1.62 20.74 13.60
N PHE A 45 1.48 20.23 14.82
CA PHE A 45 0.30 20.37 15.67
C PHE A 45 0.68 21.12 16.94
N ASP A 46 0.18 22.34 17.11
CA ASP A 46 0.39 23.15 18.30
C ASP A 46 -0.59 22.79 19.44
N ASN A 47 -0.34 23.32 20.63
CA ASN A 47 -1.20 23.09 21.79
C ASN A 47 -2.63 23.56 21.54
N ALA A 48 -2.82 24.72 20.88
CA ALA A 48 -4.13 25.27 20.60
C ALA A 48 -4.98 24.36 19.71
N ALA A 49 -4.37 23.67 18.75
CA ALA A 49 -5.06 22.69 17.91
C ALA A 49 -5.56 21.49 18.71
N PHE A 50 -4.79 21.03 19.71
CA PHE A 50 -5.22 19.94 20.60
C PHE A 50 -6.31 20.40 21.57
N GLU A 51 -6.22 21.59 22.14
CA GLU A 51 -7.26 22.18 22.99
C GLU A 51 -8.58 22.36 22.21
N ALA A 52 -8.50 22.87 20.99
CA ALA A 52 -9.67 22.99 20.11
C ALA A 52 -10.30 21.63 19.75
N ALA A 53 -9.51 20.55 19.75
CA ALA A 53 -9.99 19.18 19.57
C ALA A 53 -10.59 18.57 20.85
N GLY A 54 -10.48 19.25 22.00
CA GLY A 54 -11.01 18.84 23.29
C GLY A 54 -10.04 18.07 24.18
N ALA A 55 -8.73 18.09 23.89
CA ALA A 55 -7.72 17.54 24.79
C ALA A 55 -7.31 18.55 25.88
N ASP A 56 -6.95 18.03 27.05
CA ASP A 56 -6.32 18.80 28.11
C ASP A 56 -4.81 18.88 27.85
N VAL A 57 -4.26 20.09 27.67
CA VAL A 57 -2.81 20.28 27.53
C VAL A 57 -2.22 20.45 28.94
N VAL A 58 -1.31 19.55 29.31
CA VAL A 58 -0.74 19.45 30.65
C VAL A 58 0.78 19.26 30.63
N ASP A 59 1.46 19.45 31.77
CA ASP A 59 2.90 19.19 31.86
C ASP A 59 3.24 17.72 32.18
N ASN A 60 2.30 16.98 32.75
CA ASN A 60 2.46 15.57 33.11
C ASN A 60 1.25 14.75 32.68
N VAL A 61 1.46 13.72 31.86
CA VAL A 61 0.41 12.82 31.35
C VAL A 61 0.52 11.40 31.92
N TYR A 62 1.58 11.11 32.68
CA TYR A 62 1.90 9.73 33.12
C TYR A 62 0.96 9.21 34.22
N ASP A 63 0.06 10.03 34.71
CA ASP A 63 -1.00 9.70 35.68
C ASP A 63 -2.24 9.05 35.00
N ALA A 64 -2.28 9.01 33.67
CA ALA A 64 -3.40 8.47 32.90
C ALA A 64 -3.52 6.95 32.97
N ASP A 65 -4.73 6.43 32.67
CA ASP A 65 -5.00 4.99 32.61
C ASP A 65 -4.29 4.32 31.42
N PHE A 66 -4.19 5.04 30.31
CA PHE A 66 -3.47 4.64 29.10
C PHE A 66 -2.40 5.66 28.75
N ILE A 67 -1.22 5.19 28.39
CA ILE A 67 -0.15 6.03 27.81
C ILE A 67 0.07 5.59 26.37
N PHE A 68 -0.13 6.53 25.43
CA PHE A 68 0.13 6.30 24.02
C PHE A 68 1.46 6.93 23.61
N LYS A 69 2.37 6.11 23.12
CA LYS A 69 3.66 6.54 22.57
C LYS A 69 3.87 5.95 21.18
N VAL A 70 4.75 6.55 20.42
CA VAL A 70 5.25 5.95 19.18
C VAL A 70 6.33 4.92 19.52
N ASN A 71 7.36 5.35 20.25
CA ASN A 71 8.50 4.51 20.59
C ASN A 71 8.39 3.96 22.02
N ALA A 72 9.22 2.97 22.29
CA ALA A 72 9.38 2.43 23.64
C ALA A 72 9.76 3.52 24.67
N PRO A 73 9.30 3.42 25.91
CA PRO A 73 9.60 4.42 26.94
C PRO A 73 11.05 4.30 27.44
N SER A 74 11.60 5.41 27.89
CA SER A 74 12.84 5.44 28.64
C SER A 74 12.63 5.01 30.11
N ASP A 75 13.72 4.72 30.84
CA ASP A 75 13.66 4.37 32.25
C ASP A 75 13.00 5.48 33.10
N ASP A 76 13.27 6.76 32.79
CA ASP A 76 12.66 7.89 33.46
C ASP A 76 11.16 8.02 33.21
N GLU A 77 10.72 7.65 32.02
CA GLU A 77 9.29 7.62 31.67
C GLU A 77 8.57 6.47 32.38
N ILE A 78 9.20 5.28 32.45
CA ILE A 78 8.66 4.12 33.20
C ILE A 78 8.47 4.48 34.67
N ALA A 79 9.46 5.15 35.29
CA ALA A 79 9.39 5.56 36.69
C ALA A 79 8.25 6.55 36.97
N LYS A 80 7.80 7.33 36.00
CA LYS A 80 6.68 8.27 36.13
C LYS A 80 5.31 7.61 35.98
N MET A 81 5.23 6.44 35.33
CA MET A 81 3.96 5.74 35.10
C MET A 81 3.42 5.12 36.40
N LYS A 82 2.14 5.21 36.63
CA LYS A 82 1.48 4.56 37.77
C LYS A 82 1.44 3.04 37.57
N PRO A 83 1.63 2.25 38.62
CA PRO A 83 1.32 0.83 38.58
C PRO A 83 -0.12 0.58 38.10
N GLY A 84 -0.31 -0.33 37.16
CA GLY A 84 -1.60 -0.64 36.55
C GLY A 84 -1.93 0.18 35.29
N THR A 85 -1.11 1.17 34.92
CA THR A 85 -1.22 1.88 33.64
C THR A 85 -1.04 0.92 32.47
N THR A 86 -1.76 1.17 31.38
CA THR A 86 -1.58 0.44 30.10
C THR A 86 -0.78 1.31 29.13
N LEU A 87 0.42 0.83 28.77
CA LEU A 87 1.26 1.43 27.74
C LEU A 87 0.95 0.83 26.38
N VAL A 88 0.76 1.67 25.37
CA VAL A 88 0.57 1.25 23.97
C VAL A 88 1.61 1.96 23.09
N SER A 89 2.57 1.21 22.56
CA SER A 89 3.65 1.73 21.70
C SER A 89 4.34 0.63 20.90
N PHE A 90 5.31 0.97 20.06
CA PHE A 90 6.27 0.00 19.56
C PHE A 90 7.22 -0.40 20.70
N ILE A 91 7.41 -1.71 20.91
CA ILE A 91 8.21 -2.27 22.02
C ILE A 91 9.34 -3.14 21.52
N TRP A 92 9.10 -3.94 20.48
CA TRP A 92 10.03 -4.92 19.95
C TRP A 92 10.50 -5.92 21.04
N PRO A 93 9.58 -6.68 21.68
CA PRO A 93 9.87 -7.42 22.90
C PRO A 93 10.96 -8.49 22.74
N ALA A 94 11.08 -9.08 21.57
CA ALA A 94 12.13 -10.08 21.30
C ALA A 94 13.55 -9.46 21.27
N GLN A 95 13.68 -8.19 20.92
CA GLN A 95 14.93 -7.45 20.86
C GLN A 95 15.24 -6.71 22.17
N ASN A 96 14.21 -6.46 23.00
CA ASN A 96 14.30 -5.66 24.21
C ASN A 96 13.81 -6.41 25.46
N PRO A 97 14.35 -7.61 25.80
CA PRO A 97 13.87 -8.40 26.94
C PRO A 97 14.03 -7.67 28.28
N GLU A 98 15.12 -6.91 28.49
CA GLU A 98 15.34 -6.13 29.69
C GLU A 98 14.27 -5.03 29.90
N LEU A 99 13.82 -4.38 28.82
CA LEU A 99 12.73 -3.41 28.87
C LEU A 99 11.42 -4.09 29.30
N VAL A 100 11.15 -5.29 28.77
CA VAL A 100 9.96 -6.07 29.12
C VAL A 100 9.96 -6.45 30.60
N GLU A 101 11.10 -6.86 31.15
CA GLU A 101 11.26 -7.16 32.58
C GLU A 101 11.04 -5.91 33.45
N LYS A 102 11.59 -4.76 33.07
CA LYS A 102 11.37 -3.50 33.78
C LYS A 102 9.90 -3.09 33.80
N LEU A 103 9.23 -3.12 32.65
CA LEU A 103 7.80 -2.79 32.56
C LEU A 103 6.93 -3.74 33.38
N SER A 104 7.25 -5.04 33.37
CA SER A 104 6.58 -6.04 34.20
C SER A 104 6.77 -5.77 35.69
N SER A 105 8.01 -5.49 36.12
CA SER A 105 8.33 -5.20 37.54
C SER A 105 7.66 -3.94 38.09
N HIS A 106 7.37 -2.95 37.23
CA HIS A 106 6.60 -1.76 37.56
C HIS A 106 5.08 -1.97 37.45
N ASN A 107 4.63 -3.19 37.23
CA ASN A 107 3.22 -3.56 37.05
C ASN A 107 2.53 -2.73 35.93
N ILE A 108 3.24 -2.46 34.84
CA ILE A 108 2.70 -1.80 33.63
C ILE A 108 2.13 -2.86 32.70
N THR A 109 0.89 -2.71 32.27
CA THR A 109 0.33 -3.52 31.17
C THR A 109 0.84 -2.97 29.86
N VAL A 110 1.40 -3.81 28.99
CA VAL A 110 2.00 -3.37 27.72
C VAL A 110 1.29 -4.03 26.54
N MET A 111 0.81 -3.19 25.64
CA MET A 111 0.29 -3.59 24.34
C MET A 111 1.23 -3.09 23.24
N ALA A 112 1.96 -4.01 22.62
CA ALA A 112 2.95 -3.69 21.59
C ALA A 112 2.31 -3.59 20.21
N MET A 113 2.42 -2.42 19.56
CA MET A 113 1.88 -2.17 18.22
C MET A 113 2.65 -2.93 17.13
N ASP A 114 3.87 -3.36 17.38
CA ASP A 114 4.66 -4.25 16.52
C ASP A 114 4.25 -5.72 16.63
N MET A 115 3.41 -6.06 17.61
CA MET A 115 2.90 -7.42 17.83
C MET A 115 1.48 -7.63 17.29
N VAL A 116 0.95 -6.68 16.51
CA VAL A 116 -0.35 -6.85 15.84
C VAL A 116 -0.31 -8.07 14.93
N PRO A 117 -1.21 -9.07 15.11
CA PRO A 117 -1.18 -10.28 14.31
C PRO A 117 -1.61 -10.02 12.85
N ARG A 118 -0.97 -10.69 11.90
CA ARG A 118 -1.26 -10.56 10.46
C ARG A 118 -2.51 -11.34 10.05
N ILE A 119 -3.65 -10.93 10.57
CA ILE A 119 -4.96 -11.46 10.21
C ILE A 119 -5.86 -10.33 9.70
N SER A 120 -6.81 -10.64 8.82
CA SER A 120 -7.66 -9.65 8.14
C SER A 120 -8.38 -8.72 9.14
N ARG A 121 -8.81 -9.24 10.29
CA ARG A 121 -9.49 -8.49 11.34
C ARG A 121 -8.61 -7.44 12.02
N ALA A 122 -7.29 -7.66 12.06
CA ALA A 122 -6.33 -6.76 12.70
C ALA A 122 -5.69 -5.77 11.72
N GLN A 123 -5.98 -5.84 10.43
CA GLN A 123 -5.34 -5.01 9.41
C GLN A 123 -5.42 -3.51 9.70
N SER A 124 -6.53 -3.03 10.26
CA SER A 124 -6.71 -1.61 10.60
C SER A 124 -5.87 -1.15 11.80
N LEU A 125 -5.28 -2.07 12.55
CA LEU A 125 -4.38 -1.83 13.69
C LEU A 125 -2.91 -1.91 13.28
N ASP A 126 -2.58 -2.44 12.09
CA ASP A 126 -1.21 -2.70 11.65
C ASP A 126 -0.44 -1.39 11.39
N ALA A 127 0.17 -0.89 12.46
CA ALA A 127 0.99 0.31 12.44
C ALA A 127 2.31 0.11 11.69
N LEU A 128 2.85 -1.12 11.66
CA LEU A 128 4.06 -1.42 10.89
C LEU A 128 3.79 -1.25 9.39
N SER A 129 2.66 -1.77 8.88
CA SER A 129 2.28 -1.57 7.49
C SER A 129 1.96 -0.10 7.18
N SER A 130 1.33 0.64 8.10
CA SER A 130 1.10 2.07 7.95
C SER A 130 2.41 2.84 7.80
N MET A 131 3.39 2.57 8.65
CA MET A 131 4.71 3.21 8.58
C MET A 131 5.53 2.75 7.38
N ALA A 132 5.47 1.48 7.02
CA ALA A 132 6.14 0.95 5.84
C ALA A 132 5.65 1.62 4.54
N ASN A 133 4.35 1.88 4.41
CA ASN A 133 3.79 2.60 3.26
C ASN A 133 4.38 4.01 3.14
N ILE A 134 4.42 4.76 4.26
CA ILE A 134 5.02 6.10 4.29
C ILE A 134 6.51 6.03 3.99
N GLY A 135 7.21 5.04 4.56
CA GLY A 135 8.64 4.81 4.32
C GLY A 135 8.95 4.60 2.84
N GLY A 136 8.16 3.77 2.15
CA GLY A 136 8.30 3.54 0.71
C GLY A 136 8.05 4.79 -0.13
N TYR A 137 6.99 5.55 0.18
CA TYR A 137 6.74 6.85 -0.43
C TYR A 137 7.91 7.81 -0.21
N ARG A 138 8.35 7.97 1.05
CA ARG A 138 9.41 8.92 1.39
C ARG A 138 10.74 8.53 0.77
N ALA A 139 11.05 7.24 0.65
CA ALA A 139 12.26 6.77 -0.02
C ALA A 139 12.39 7.30 -1.45
N VAL A 140 11.28 7.30 -2.20
CA VAL A 140 11.25 7.86 -3.57
C VAL A 140 11.47 9.37 -3.55
N ILE A 141 10.89 10.09 -2.61
CA ILE A 141 11.06 11.55 -2.48
C ILE A 141 12.51 11.90 -2.12
N GLU A 142 13.14 11.15 -1.20
CA GLU A 142 14.57 11.33 -0.87
C GLU A 142 15.45 11.01 -2.09
N ALA A 143 15.14 9.93 -2.82
CA ALA A 143 15.84 9.61 -4.06
C ALA A 143 15.71 10.75 -5.08
N ALA A 144 14.51 11.31 -5.26
CA ALA A 144 14.26 12.41 -6.19
C ALA A 144 15.04 13.69 -5.80
N HIS A 145 15.09 13.98 -4.49
CA HIS A 145 15.85 15.12 -3.97
C HIS A 145 17.35 15.00 -4.25
N GLU A 146 17.91 13.81 -4.04
CA GLU A 146 19.34 13.56 -4.19
C GLU A 146 19.79 13.28 -5.63
N PHE A 147 18.90 12.84 -6.52
CA PHE A 147 19.23 12.38 -7.87
C PHE A 147 19.78 13.49 -8.77
N GLY A 148 19.28 14.73 -8.60
CA GLY A 148 19.75 15.89 -9.37
C GLY A 148 19.39 15.86 -10.87
N ARG A 149 18.51 14.94 -11.30
CA ARG A 149 17.94 14.81 -12.65
C ARG A 149 16.44 14.62 -12.59
N PHE A 150 15.75 14.72 -13.73
CA PHE A 150 14.31 14.50 -13.79
C PHE A 150 13.93 13.03 -13.57
N PHE A 151 12.85 12.80 -12.83
CA PHE A 151 12.22 11.47 -12.77
C PHE A 151 11.40 11.19 -14.02
N THR A 152 10.62 12.16 -14.47
CA THR A 152 9.80 12.04 -15.68
C THR A 152 10.59 12.39 -16.93
N GLY A 153 10.21 11.83 -18.07
CA GLY A 153 10.71 12.29 -19.36
C GLY A 153 10.29 13.74 -19.62
N GLN A 154 11.18 14.53 -20.19
CA GLN A 154 10.95 15.95 -20.48
C GLN A 154 11.25 16.28 -21.95
N ILE A 155 10.48 17.23 -22.50
CA ILE A 155 10.78 17.86 -23.78
C ILE A 155 11.06 19.31 -23.47
N THR A 156 12.30 19.73 -23.73
CA THR A 156 12.79 21.10 -23.46
C THR A 156 13.20 21.79 -24.75
N ALA A 157 13.45 23.10 -24.68
CA ALA A 157 14.04 23.82 -25.82
C ALA A 157 15.42 23.26 -26.22
N ALA A 158 16.15 22.63 -25.30
CA ALA A 158 17.46 22.02 -25.55
C ALA A 158 17.35 20.54 -26.01
N GLY A 159 16.14 20.00 -26.14
CA GLY A 159 15.91 18.63 -26.59
C GLY A 159 15.16 17.74 -25.60
N LYS A 160 15.17 16.43 -25.88
CA LYS A 160 14.47 15.41 -25.09
C LYS A 160 15.38 14.91 -23.96
N VAL A 161 14.81 14.76 -22.76
CA VAL A 161 15.43 14.11 -21.61
C VAL A 161 14.65 12.83 -21.30
N PRO A 162 15.28 11.65 -21.29
CA PRO A 162 14.59 10.40 -20.97
C PRO A 162 14.19 10.36 -19.48
N PRO A 163 13.14 9.60 -19.12
CA PRO A 163 12.78 9.39 -17.73
C PRO A 163 13.85 8.57 -16.98
N ALA A 164 13.90 8.76 -15.66
CA ALA A 164 14.75 7.96 -14.79
C ALA A 164 14.29 6.50 -14.75
N LYS A 165 15.23 5.57 -14.58
CA LYS A 165 14.97 4.14 -14.39
C LYS A 165 15.15 3.80 -12.92
N VAL A 166 14.10 3.26 -12.30
CA VAL A 166 14.08 2.90 -10.88
C VAL A 166 13.92 1.40 -10.73
N LEU A 167 14.82 0.78 -9.98
CA LEU A 167 14.68 -0.61 -9.53
C LEU A 167 14.20 -0.63 -8.07
N VAL A 168 13.12 -1.34 -7.81
CA VAL A 168 12.64 -1.61 -6.45
C VAL A 168 12.84 -3.08 -6.12
N ILE A 169 13.59 -3.38 -5.05
CA ILE A 169 13.85 -4.74 -4.60
C ILE A 169 13.03 -5.01 -3.34
N GLY A 170 12.07 -5.93 -3.48
CA GLY A 170 11.02 -6.24 -2.52
C GLY A 170 9.71 -5.52 -2.85
N ALA A 171 8.62 -6.27 -2.99
CA ALA A 171 7.27 -5.78 -3.27
C ALA A 171 6.32 -6.01 -2.08
N GLY A 172 6.82 -5.78 -0.87
CA GLY A 172 6.01 -5.62 0.33
C GLY A 172 5.31 -4.25 0.33
N VAL A 173 4.71 -3.88 1.47
CA VAL A 173 3.97 -2.60 1.59
C VAL A 173 4.83 -1.39 1.21
N ALA A 174 6.08 -1.33 1.70
CA ALA A 174 7.01 -0.26 1.36
C ALA A 174 7.39 -0.27 -0.13
N GLY A 175 7.70 -1.45 -0.68
CA GLY A 175 8.08 -1.58 -2.08
C GLY A 175 6.95 -1.20 -3.03
N LEU A 176 5.72 -1.65 -2.79
CA LEU A 176 4.55 -1.26 -3.60
C LEU A 176 4.29 0.24 -3.52
N ALA A 177 4.43 0.87 -2.33
CA ALA A 177 4.33 2.32 -2.19
C ALA A 177 5.42 3.05 -2.98
N ALA A 178 6.66 2.53 -2.98
CA ALA A 178 7.76 3.08 -3.76
C ALA A 178 7.50 2.95 -5.27
N ILE A 179 7.02 1.78 -5.74
CA ILE A 179 6.67 1.54 -7.15
C ILE A 179 5.63 2.55 -7.63
N GLY A 180 4.50 2.67 -6.90
CA GLY A 180 3.44 3.59 -7.25
C GLY A 180 3.89 5.05 -7.24
N THR A 181 4.71 5.44 -6.26
CA THR A 181 5.23 6.81 -6.14
C THR A 181 6.20 7.14 -7.28
N ALA A 182 7.16 6.27 -7.56
CA ALA A 182 8.13 6.47 -8.64
C ALA A 182 7.44 6.51 -10.02
N GLY A 183 6.45 5.64 -10.24
CA GLY A 183 5.61 5.66 -11.44
C GLY A 183 4.81 6.95 -11.56
N SER A 184 4.23 7.46 -10.46
CA SER A 184 3.52 8.75 -10.43
C SER A 184 4.41 9.95 -10.71
N LEU A 185 5.70 9.88 -10.37
CA LEU A 185 6.71 10.87 -10.75
C LEU A 185 7.20 10.71 -12.20
N GLY A 186 6.68 9.72 -12.94
CA GLY A 186 6.97 9.50 -14.37
C GLY A 186 8.24 8.71 -14.64
N ALA A 187 8.80 8.00 -13.68
CA ALA A 187 9.94 7.11 -13.87
C ALA A 187 9.51 5.79 -14.56
N ILE A 188 10.47 5.15 -15.21
CA ILE A 188 10.36 3.75 -15.65
C ILE A 188 10.70 2.86 -14.46
N VAL A 189 9.71 2.15 -13.93
CA VAL A 189 9.86 1.34 -12.72
C VAL A 189 9.97 -0.13 -13.06
N ARG A 190 11.03 -0.77 -12.56
CA ARG A 190 11.21 -2.21 -12.54
C ARG A 190 11.19 -2.68 -11.10
N ALA A 191 10.62 -3.84 -10.82
CA ALA A 191 10.59 -4.39 -9.48
C ALA A 191 10.87 -5.88 -9.47
N PHE A 192 11.51 -6.33 -8.39
CA PHE A 192 11.78 -7.73 -8.12
C PHE A 192 11.25 -8.12 -6.76
N ASP A 193 10.67 -9.31 -6.66
CA ASP A 193 10.32 -9.98 -5.40
C ASP A 193 10.48 -11.49 -5.61
N THR A 194 10.86 -12.19 -4.56
CA THR A 194 10.99 -13.67 -4.59
C THR A 194 9.63 -14.37 -4.70
N ARG A 195 8.54 -13.68 -4.37
CA ARG A 195 7.17 -14.18 -4.43
C ARG A 195 6.56 -13.84 -5.78
N LEU A 196 6.29 -14.85 -6.60
CA LEU A 196 5.72 -14.66 -7.94
C LEU A 196 4.28 -14.12 -7.92
N GLU A 197 3.53 -14.37 -6.86
CA GLU A 197 2.15 -13.93 -6.68
C GLU A 197 2.00 -12.40 -6.60
N VAL A 198 3.09 -11.66 -6.31
CA VAL A 198 3.05 -10.19 -6.27
C VAL A 198 3.23 -9.53 -7.64
N ALA A 199 3.51 -10.29 -8.68
CA ALA A 199 3.73 -9.76 -10.03
C ALA A 199 2.53 -8.92 -10.53
N GLU A 200 1.30 -9.43 -10.35
CA GLU A 200 0.08 -8.68 -10.73
C GLU A 200 -0.07 -7.38 -9.96
N GLN A 201 0.36 -7.34 -8.68
CA GLN A 201 0.31 -6.12 -7.87
C GLN A 201 1.31 -5.09 -8.39
N ILE A 202 2.54 -5.50 -8.72
CA ILE A 202 3.57 -4.65 -9.30
C ILE A 202 3.08 -4.05 -10.63
N GLU A 203 2.55 -4.87 -11.52
CA GLU A 203 2.04 -4.45 -12.82
C GLU A 203 0.84 -3.50 -12.68
N SER A 204 -0.06 -3.76 -11.73
CA SER A 204 -1.21 -2.88 -11.45
C SER A 204 -0.79 -1.51 -10.94
N MET A 205 0.38 -1.39 -10.32
CA MET A 205 0.97 -0.12 -9.88
C MET A 205 1.80 0.57 -10.96
N GLY A 206 1.87 0.00 -12.17
CA GLY A 206 2.60 0.54 -13.32
C GLY A 206 4.07 0.18 -13.36
N GLY A 207 4.53 -0.76 -12.53
CA GLY A 207 5.89 -1.32 -12.59
C GLY A 207 5.98 -2.52 -13.52
N SER A 208 7.20 -2.84 -13.96
CA SER A 208 7.52 -4.07 -14.69
C SER A 208 8.11 -5.10 -13.74
N PHE A 209 7.51 -6.27 -13.62
CA PHE A 209 8.05 -7.34 -12.77
C PHE A 209 9.25 -8.01 -13.45
N LEU A 210 10.38 -8.08 -12.75
CA LEU A 210 11.58 -8.81 -13.17
C LEU A 210 11.46 -10.26 -12.72
N LYS A 211 11.29 -11.18 -13.67
CA LYS A 211 11.18 -12.59 -13.40
C LYS A 211 12.53 -13.27 -13.56
N LEU A 212 12.96 -14.04 -12.55
CA LEU A 212 14.07 -14.97 -12.74
C LEU A 212 13.60 -16.16 -13.59
N GLU A 213 14.37 -16.50 -14.61
CA GLU A 213 14.22 -17.77 -15.33
C GLU A 213 14.92 -18.87 -14.51
N PHE A 214 14.14 -19.53 -13.66
CA PHE A 214 14.63 -20.60 -12.80
C PHE A 214 13.69 -21.80 -12.87
N GLU A 215 14.25 -23.01 -13.06
CA GLU A 215 13.46 -24.22 -13.32
C GLU A 215 12.69 -24.75 -12.10
N ASN A 216 13.05 -24.33 -10.88
CA ASN A 216 12.41 -24.77 -9.63
C ASN A 216 11.56 -23.65 -9.03
N ASN A 217 10.23 -23.81 -9.07
CA ASN A 217 9.25 -22.92 -8.44
C ASN A 217 9.24 -23.08 -6.91
N GLU A 218 10.32 -22.75 -6.22
CA GLU A 218 10.36 -22.67 -4.76
C GLU A 218 10.02 -21.24 -4.30
N GLY A 219 8.76 -20.84 -4.40
CA GLY A 219 8.30 -19.51 -4.01
C GLY A 219 7.24 -19.54 -2.93
N GLY A 220 7.32 -18.61 -1.98
CA GLY A 220 6.30 -18.27 -1.00
C GLY A 220 6.33 -19.09 0.30
N SER A 221 6.46 -18.41 1.45
CA SER A 221 6.12 -18.96 2.76
C SER A 221 4.70 -18.53 3.15
N SER A 222 4.02 -19.34 3.98
CA SER A 222 2.69 -19.04 4.51
C SER A 222 2.62 -17.76 5.35
N ASP A 223 3.79 -17.23 5.77
CA ASP A 223 3.91 -16.09 6.68
C ASP A 223 4.14 -14.74 5.98
N GLY A 224 4.12 -14.73 4.63
CA GLY A 224 4.32 -13.51 3.84
C GLY A 224 5.76 -13.01 3.78
N TYR A 225 6.74 -13.76 4.31
CA TYR A 225 8.18 -13.53 4.17
C TYR A 225 8.79 -14.51 3.16
N ALA A 226 9.93 -14.13 2.58
CA ALA A 226 10.68 -15.01 1.68
C ALA A 226 11.21 -16.23 2.43
N LYS A 227 11.07 -17.42 1.82
CA LYS A 227 11.75 -18.64 2.29
C LYS A 227 13.26 -18.50 2.16
N THR A 228 14.00 -19.35 2.91
CA THR A 228 15.42 -19.56 2.63
C THR A 228 15.55 -20.19 1.24
N MET A 229 16.12 -19.43 0.31
CA MET A 229 16.26 -19.82 -1.09
C MET A 229 17.50 -20.71 -1.29
N SER A 230 17.51 -21.49 -2.37
CA SER A 230 18.71 -22.27 -2.74
C SER A 230 19.88 -21.36 -3.12
N GLU A 231 21.11 -21.85 -2.99
CA GLU A 231 22.31 -21.10 -3.40
C GLU A 231 22.28 -20.72 -4.87
N GLU A 232 21.75 -21.57 -5.72
CA GLU A 232 21.57 -21.34 -7.15
C GLU A 232 20.58 -20.21 -7.43
N PHE A 233 19.47 -20.13 -6.67
CA PHE A 233 18.51 -19.05 -6.77
C PHE A 233 19.17 -17.73 -6.36
N ILE A 234 19.89 -17.70 -5.24
CA ILE A 234 20.60 -16.52 -4.76
C ILE A 234 21.63 -16.05 -5.80
N ALA A 235 22.37 -16.97 -6.42
CA ALA A 235 23.32 -16.62 -7.47
C ALA A 235 22.64 -16.00 -8.70
N ALA A 236 21.50 -16.53 -9.13
CA ALA A 236 20.72 -15.99 -10.24
C ALA A 236 20.14 -14.60 -9.90
N GLU A 237 19.63 -14.43 -8.68
CA GLU A 237 19.14 -13.15 -8.16
C GLU A 237 20.25 -12.09 -8.15
N MET A 238 21.41 -12.41 -7.63
CA MET A 238 22.56 -11.51 -7.59
C MET A 238 23.06 -11.14 -9.01
N ALA A 239 23.03 -12.09 -9.95
CA ALA A 239 23.38 -11.83 -11.34
C ALA A 239 22.36 -10.86 -11.99
N LEU A 240 21.07 -11.03 -11.72
CA LEU A 240 20.02 -10.10 -12.17
C LEU A 240 20.28 -8.69 -11.63
N PHE A 241 20.56 -8.56 -10.34
CA PHE A 241 20.81 -7.23 -9.73
C PHE A 241 22.07 -6.59 -10.28
N ALA A 242 23.13 -7.35 -10.55
CA ALA A 242 24.34 -6.85 -11.18
C ALA A 242 24.10 -6.35 -12.61
N GLU A 243 23.22 -7.00 -13.38
CA GLU A 243 22.82 -6.52 -14.70
C GLU A 243 21.99 -5.23 -14.60
N GLN A 244 20.99 -5.22 -13.70
CA GLN A 244 20.16 -4.04 -13.51
C GLN A 244 20.94 -2.82 -13.01
N ALA A 245 21.91 -2.99 -12.13
CA ALA A 245 22.74 -1.92 -11.58
C ALA A 245 23.45 -1.09 -12.66
N LYS A 246 23.83 -1.72 -13.78
CA LYS A 246 24.48 -1.03 -14.92
C LYS A 246 23.52 -0.11 -15.69
N ASP A 247 22.21 -0.40 -15.65
CA ASP A 247 21.22 0.31 -16.49
C ASP A 247 20.36 1.30 -15.70
N VAL A 248 20.05 1.00 -14.43
CA VAL A 248 19.17 1.85 -13.63
C VAL A 248 19.87 3.08 -13.08
N ASP A 249 19.09 4.08 -12.72
CA ASP A 249 19.57 5.33 -12.14
C ASP A 249 19.33 5.35 -10.62
N ILE A 250 18.32 4.63 -10.14
CA ILE A 250 17.91 4.61 -8.74
C ILE A 250 17.60 3.17 -8.34
N ILE A 251 18.06 2.77 -7.14
CA ILE A 251 17.72 1.49 -6.50
C ILE A 251 17.06 1.78 -5.16
N ILE A 252 15.92 1.15 -4.88
CA ILE A 252 15.24 1.19 -3.58
C ILE A 252 15.16 -0.23 -3.05
N THR A 253 15.78 -0.51 -1.91
CA THR A 253 15.78 -1.83 -1.29
C THR A 253 14.88 -1.86 -0.07
N THR A 254 14.07 -2.92 0.06
CA THR A 254 13.08 -3.07 1.14
C THR A 254 13.12 -4.45 1.80
N ALA A 255 14.17 -5.24 1.56
CA ALA A 255 14.25 -6.61 2.07
C ALA A 255 14.63 -6.63 3.56
N LEU A 256 13.64 -6.82 4.41
CA LEU A 256 13.77 -6.93 5.85
C LEU A 256 13.38 -8.33 6.31
N ILE A 257 14.20 -8.92 7.17
CA ILE A 257 13.90 -10.18 7.87
C ILE A 257 13.75 -9.83 9.35
N PRO A 258 12.55 -9.95 9.93
CA PRO A 258 12.35 -9.63 11.34
C PRO A 258 13.31 -10.38 12.27
N GLY A 259 13.94 -9.64 13.18
CA GLY A 259 14.84 -10.20 14.17
C GLY A 259 16.18 -10.74 13.64
N ARG A 260 16.52 -10.49 12.37
CA ARG A 260 17.80 -10.88 11.76
C ARG A 260 18.45 -9.72 11.02
N PRO A 261 19.77 -9.73 10.81
CA PRO A 261 20.43 -8.80 9.91
C PRO A 261 19.82 -8.85 8.49
N ALA A 262 19.74 -7.69 7.85
CA ALA A 262 19.26 -7.60 6.48
C ALA A 262 20.18 -8.34 5.50
N PRO A 263 19.65 -9.06 4.50
CA PRO A 263 20.47 -9.71 3.49
C PRO A 263 21.20 -8.67 2.64
N LYS A 264 22.45 -8.95 2.27
CA LYS A 264 23.20 -8.11 1.33
C LYS A 264 22.82 -8.46 -0.10
N LEU A 265 22.09 -7.57 -0.75
CA LEU A 265 21.56 -7.75 -2.10
C LEU A 265 22.33 -6.91 -3.15
N ILE A 266 22.88 -5.77 -2.72
CA ILE A 266 23.65 -4.86 -3.57
C ILE A 266 25.06 -4.80 -3.04
N THR A 267 26.00 -5.44 -3.77
CA THR A 267 27.42 -5.48 -3.42
C THR A 267 28.14 -4.19 -3.84
N LYS A 268 29.34 -3.99 -3.31
CA LYS A 268 30.20 -2.87 -3.72
C LYS A 268 30.46 -2.89 -5.23
N ASP A 269 30.80 -4.05 -5.77
CA ASP A 269 31.07 -4.21 -7.21
C ASP A 269 29.87 -3.79 -8.07
N MET A 270 28.64 -4.09 -7.64
CA MET A 270 27.44 -3.62 -8.35
C MET A 270 27.30 -2.10 -8.30
N VAL A 271 27.52 -1.49 -7.14
CA VAL A 271 27.47 -0.03 -6.96
C VAL A 271 28.52 0.67 -7.80
N ASP A 272 29.71 0.10 -7.88
CA ASP A 272 30.81 0.66 -8.65
C ASP A 272 30.54 0.63 -10.17
N THR A 273 29.61 -0.23 -10.63
CA THR A 273 29.15 -0.24 -12.03
C THR A 273 28.04 0.76 -12.32
N MET A 274 27.42 1.36 -11.29
CA MET A 274 26.33 2.32 -11.48
C MET A 274 26.85 3.65 -12.05
N LYS A 275 25.98 4.37 -12.72
CA LYS A 275 26.28 5.68 -13.30
C LYS A 275 26.57 6.71 -12.19
N PRO A 276 27.55 7.62 -12.37
CA PRO A 276 27.77 8.72 -11.44
C PRO A 276 26.50 9.54 -11.21
N GLY A 277 26.22 9.87 -9.93
CA GLY A 277 25.00 10.58 -9.52
C GLY A 277 23.76 9.70 -9.37
N SER A 278 23.87 8.38 -9.54
CA SER A 278 22.83 7.43 -9.17
C SER A 278 22.58 7.45 -7.66
N VAL A 279 21.39 6.99 -7.25
CA VAL A 279 20.96 7.00 -5.85
C VAL A 279 20.49 5.61 -5.43
N ILE A 280 20.93 5.18 -4.26
CA ILE A 280 20.41 3.99 -3.58
C ILE A 280 19.71 4.44 -2.29
N VAL A 281 18.48 4.01 -2.06
CA VAL A 281 17.79 4.22 -0.78
C VAL A 281 17.54 2.87 -0.14
N ASP A 282 18.15 2.66 1.02
CA ASP A 282 18.13 1.40 1.73
C ASP A 282 17.21 1.48 2.95
N LEU A 283 15.98 0.93 2.83
CA LEU A 283 15.02 0.90 3.92
C LEU A 283 15.38 -0.13 5.01
N ALA A 284 16.34 -1.01 4.74
CA ALA A 284 16.82 -1.98 5.71
C ALA A 284 18.02 -1.48 6.53
N ALA A 285 18.40 -0.21 6.42
CA ALA A 285 19.59 0.37 7.04
C ALA A 285 19.67 0.16 8.56
N ALA A 286 18.52 0.18 9.27
CA ALA A 286 18.46 -0.06 10.72
C ALA A 286 18.93 -1.46 11.14
N THR A 287 18.87 -2.45 10.24
CA THR A 287 19.27 -3.85 10.47
C THR A 287 20.52 -4.22 9.67
N GLY A 288 21.37 -3.26 9.36
CA GLY A 288 22.64 -3.44 8.66
C GLY A 288 22.58 -3.16 7.16
N GLY A 289 21.39 -2.97 6.58
CA GLY A 289 21.20 -2.59 5.18
C GLY A 289 21.33 -3.70 4.15
N ASN A 290 20.65 -3.54 3.03
CA ASN A 290 20.73 -4.43 1.87
C ASN A 290 21.89 -4.07 0.92
N CYS A 291 22.42 -2.85 1.01
CA CYS A 291 23.59 -2.42 0.25
C CYS A 291 24.84 -2.46 1.13
N GLU A 292 25.97 -2.90 0.57
CA GLU A 292 27.24 -2.99 1.31
C GLU A 292 27.81 -1.60 1.67
N TYR A 293 27.49 -0.55 0.92
CA TYR A 293 27.88 0.82 1.22
C TYR A 293 26.91 1.54 2.18
N THR A 294 25.87 0.88 2.67
CA THR A 294 24.94 1.50 3.59
C THR A 294 25.61 1.83 4.93
N VAL A 295 25.55 3.10 5.31
CA VAL A 295 25.88 3.61 6.64
C VAL A 295 24.58 3.98 7.34
N THR A 296 24.33 3.36 8.49
CA THR A 296 23.10 3.53 9.26
C THR A 296 22.91 4.98 9.70
N GLY A 297 21.78 5.58 9.37
CA GLY A 297 21.42 6.97 9.71
C GLY A 297 22.01 8.03 8.78
N GLU A 298 22.90 7.68 7.87
CA GLU A 298 23.67 8.64 7.10
C GLU A 298 23.45 8.55 5.58
N ARG A 299 23.89 9.61 4.89
CA ARG A 299 24.11 9.62 3.45
C ARG A 299 25.59 9.39 3.18
N PHE A 300 25.91 8.33 2.47
CA PHE A 300 27.27 8.02 2.00
C PHE A 300 27.40 8.30 0.51
N ILE A 301 28.54 8.82 0.07
CA ILE A 301 28.85 9.04 -1.35
C ILE A 301 30.07 8.20 -1.69
N THR A 302 29.93 7.33 -2.68
CA THR A 302 31.00 6.45 -3.15
C THR A 302 32.01 7.20 -4.03
N GLU A 303 33.19 6.62 -4.31
CA GLU A 303 34.21 7.23 -5.15
C GLU A 303 33.73 7.51 -6.58
N ASN A 304 32.88 6.65 -7.15
CA ASN A 304 32.23 6.86 -8.44
C ASN A 304 31.03 7.83 -8.42
N GLY A 305 30.73 8.45 -7.25
CA GLY A 305 29.71 9.46 -7.10
C GLY A 305 28.28 8.93 -6.94
N VAL A 306 28.09 7.65 -6.59
CA VAL A 306 26.78 7.08 -6.22
C VAL A 306 26.43 7.48 -4.78
N LYS A 307 25.21 7.92 -4.54
CA LYS A 307 24.73 8.34 -3.23
C LYS A 307 23.92 7.21 -2.59
N VAL A 308 24.35 6.74 -1.44
CA VAL A 308 23.67 5.69 -0.67
C VAL A 308 23.03 6.31 0.56
N LEU A 309 21.69 6.25 0.66
CA LEU A 309 20.91 6.82 1.74
C LEU A 309 20.52 5.71 2.71
N GLY A 310 21.14 5.72 3.89
CA GLY A 310 20.90 4.76 4.97
C GLY A 310 19.97 5.30 6.08
N TYR A 311 19.02 6.17 5.75
CA TYR A 311 18.13 6.77 6.76
C TYR A 311 17.26 5.73 7.44
N THR A 312 17.22 5.75 8.78
CA THR A 312 16.56 4.73 9.60
C THR A 312 15.10 5.02 9.90
N ASP A 313 14.70 6.29 9.84
CA ASP A 313 13.32 6.69 10.10
C ASP A 313 12.75 7.57 8.99
N LEU A 314 12.50 6.97 7.85
CA LEU A 314 11.82 7.66 6.74
C LEU A 314 10.37 8.10 7.07
N PRO A 315 9.57 7.35 7.87
CA PRO A 315 8.28 7.82 8.32
C PRO A 315 8.34 9.10 9.16
N GLY A 316 9.36 9.28 10.00
CA GLY A 316 9.57 10.49 10.79
C GLY A 316 9.80 11.75 9.96
N ARG A 317 10.22 11.59 8.69
CA ARG A 317 10.38 12.69 7.72
C ARG A 317 9.08 13.15 7.06
N LEU A 318 7.95 12.54 7.44
CA LEU A 318 6.58 12.94 7.13
C LEU A 318 5.76 12.98 8.44
N PRO A 319 6.15 13.81 9.43
CA PRO A 319 5.72 13.66 10.81
C PRO A 319 4.20 13.81 10.98
N ALA A 320 3.58 14.79 10.33
CA ALA A 320 2.14 15.00 10.43
C ALA A 320 1.33 13.81 9.88
N GLN A 321 1.74 13.29 8.71
CA GLN A 321 1.05 12.17 8.08
C GLN A 321 1.27 10.86 8.85
N SER A 322 2.49 10.62 9.32
CA SER A 322 2.82 9.45 10.14
C SER A 322 2.08 9.45 11.47
N SER A 323 2.04 10.59 12.15
CA SER A 323 1.28 10.74 13.40
C SER A 323 -0.22 10.51 13.18
N GLN A 324 -0.77 11.02 12.08
CA GLN A 324 -2.18 10.80 11.73
C GLN A 324 -2.49 9.33 11.50
N LEU A 325 -1.67 8.59 10.74
CA LEU A 325 -1.90 7.18 10.47
C LEU A 325 -1.68 6.33 11.73
N TYR A 326 -0.60 6.58 12.47
CA TYR A 326 -0.32 5.89 13.73
C TYR A 326 -1.44 6.12 14.75
N GLY A 327 -1.83 7.38 14.97
CA GLY A 327 -2.95 7.72 15.84
C GLY A 327 -4.27 7.08 15.42
N THR A 328 -4.49 6.90 14.10
CA THR A 328 -5.66 6.18 13.58
C THR A 328 -5.59 4.68 13.91
N ASN A 329 -4.41 4.04 13.83
CA ASN A 329 -4.23 2.66 14.27
C ASN A 329 -4.56 2.51 15.77
N LEU A 330 -4.10 3.46 16.62
CA LEU A 330 -4.44 3.48 18.05
C LEU A 330 -5.94 3.69 18.31
N VAL A 331 -6.59 4.60 17.59
CA VAL A 331 -8.06 4.77 17.65
C VAL A 331 -8.78 3.48 17.29
N ASN A 332 -8.31 2.74 16.29
CA ASN A 332 -8.91 1.46 15.91
C ASN A 332 -8.72 0.39 16.99
N LEU A 333 -7.57 0.38 17.69
CA LEU A 333 -7.37 -0.45 18.86
C LEU A 333 -8.38 -0.10 19.96
N MET A 334 -8.57 1.19 20.26
CA MET A 334 -9.53 1.62 21.27
C MET A 334 -10.98 1.29 20.88
N LYS A 335 -11.33 1.32 19.61
CA LYS A 335 -12.65 0.84 19.12
C LYS A 335 -12.84 -0.66 19.37
N LEU A 336 -11.79 -1.46 19.27
CA LEU A 336 -11.83 -2.89 19.57
C LEU A 336 -12.02 -3.13 21.08
N MET A 337 -11.33 -2.34 21.93
CA MET A 337 -11.37 -2.46 23.39
C MET A 337 -12.61 -1.82 24.03
N CYS A 338 -13.17 -0.76 23.43
CA CYS A 338 -14.31 -0.01 23.96
C CYS A 338 -15.52 -0.12 23.04
N LYS A 339 -16.10 -1.32 22.97
CA LYS A 339 -17.28 -1.62 22.10
C LYS A 339 -18.51 -0.79 22.47
N ALA A 340 -18.70 -0.50 23.76
CA ALA A 340 -19.82 0.29 24.29
C ALA A 340 -19.68 1.81 24.03
N LYS A 341 -18.49 2.30 23.68
CA LYS A 341 -18.14 3.73 23.47
C LYS A 341 -18.45 4.58 24.72
N ASP A 342 -18.22 4.03 25.88
CA ASP A 342 -18.50 4.62 27.21
C ASP A 342 -17.23 5.08 27.94
N GLY A 343 -16.07 5.07 27.24
CA GLY A 343 -14.78 5.42 27.80
C GLY A 343 -14.16 4.34 28.69
N ASN A 344 -14.74 3.14 28.70
CA ASN A 344 -14.21 1.99 29.43
C ASN A 344 -13.62 0.98 28.46
N ALA A 345 -12.29 0.90 28.41
CA ALA A 345 -11.58 -0.09 27.61
C ALA A 345 -11.47 -1.40 28.39
N VAL A 346 -11.79 -2.50 27.71
CA VAL A 346 -11.68 -3.86 28.26
C VAL A 346 -10.61 -4.62 27.51
N LEU A 347 -9.59 -5.08 28.22
CA LEU A 347 -8.56 -5.98 27.70
C LEU A 347 -9.08 -7.42 27.75
N ASP A 348 -9.76 -7.83 26.69
CA ASP A 348 -10.29 -9.18 26.50
C ASP A 348 -9.17 -10.11 26.09
N PHE A 349 -8.66 -10.95 27.02
CA PHE A 349 -7.54 -11.84 26.77
C PHE A 349 -7.92 -13.10 25.98
N ASP A 350 -9.20 -13.37 25.79
CA ASP A 350 -9.72 -14.40 24.88
C ASP A 350 -9.70 -13.92 23.41
N ASP A 351 -9.67 -12.61 23.20
CA ASP A 351 -9.49 -12.05 21.87
C ASP A 351 -8.05 -12.23 21.40
N VAL A 352 -7.90 -12.98 20.31
CA VAL A 352 -6.59 -13.30 19.69
C VAL A 352 -5.74 -12.06 19.39
N VAL A 353 -6.35 -10.94 18.98
CA VAL A 353 -5.61 -9.71 18.67
C VAL A 353 -5.04 -9.09 19.93
N MET A 354 -5.90 -8.90 20.95
CA MET A 354 -5.48 -8.30 22.21
C MET A 354 -4.45 -9.17 22.93
N ARG A 355 -4.66 -10.49 22.97
CA ARG A 355 -3.71 -11.42 23.57
C ARG A 355 -2.35 -11.39 22.87
N ASN A 356 -2.34 -11.33 21.52
CA ASN A 356 -1.09 -11.33 20.77
C ASN A 356 -0.29 -10.02 20.96
N MET A 357 -0.99 -8.89 21.11
CA MET A 357 -0.37 -7.59 21.33
C MET A 357 0.09 -7.38 22.78
N THR A 358 -0.46 -8.13 23.74
CA THR A 358 -0.14 -7.96 25.16
C THR A 358 1.18 -8.64 25.48
N VAL A 359 2.16 -7.87 25.94
CA VAL A 359 3.51 -8.30 26.27
C VAL A 359 3.68 -8.53 27.77
N THR A 360 3.08 -7.64 28.57
CA THR A 360 3.02 -7.75 30.05
C THR A 360 1.63 -7.43 30.54
N ARG A 361 1.19 -8.08 31.64
CA ARG A 361 -0.11 -7.84 32.28
C ARG A 361 -0.06 -8.20 33.77
N GLY A 362 -0.45 -7.28 34.64
CA GLY A 362 -0.54 -7.55 36.07
C GLY A 362 0.79 -7.98 36.71
N GLY A 363 1.92 -7.47 36.22
CA GLY A 363 3.25 -7.85 36.69
C GLY A 363 3.79 -9.16 36.12
N GLU A 364 3.05 -9.81 35.20
CA GLU A 364 3.49 -11.02 34.53
C GLU A 364 3.87 -10.75 33.08
N ILE A 365 4.91 -11.44 32.57
CA ILE A 365 5.31 -11.40 31.17
C ILE A 365 4.48 -12.43 30.41
N THR A 366 3.70 -11.97 29.42
CA THR A 366 2.84 -12.81 28.57
C THR A 366 3.45 -13.07 27.18
N PHE A 367 4.63 -12.53 26.91
CA PHE A 367 5.39 -12.77 25.68
C PHE A 367 6.30 -13.99 25.83
N PRO A 368 6.46 -14.89 24.83
CA PRO A 368 5.78 -14.85 23.53
C PRO A 368 4.31 -15.28 23.62
N PRO A 369 3.44 -14.71 22.77
CA PRO A 369 2.04 -15.13 22.75
C PRO A 369 1.90 -16.57 22.24
N PRO A 370 0.82 -17.28 22.60
CA PRO A 370 0.54 -18.59 22.04
C PRO A 370 0.44 -18.52 20.52
N ALA A 371 0.97 -19.54 19.84
CA ALA A 371 0.87 -19.61 18.39
C ALA A 371 -0.60 -19.50 17.95
N ILE A 372 -0.87 -18.59 17.02
CA ILE A 372 -2.19 -18.46 16.43
C ILE A 372 -2.37 -19.68 15.52
N SER A 373 -3.14 -20.68 15.96
CA SER A 373 -3.69 -21.66 15.04
C SER A 373 -4.71 -20.92 14.18
N VAL A 374 -4.27 -20.33 13.08
CA VAL A 374 -5.17 -19.93 12.01
C VAL A 374 -5.73 -21.26 11.51
N SER A 375 -6.93 -21.64 11.97
CA SER A 375 -7.74 -22.58 11.22
C SER A 375 -7.75 -21.95 9.81
N ALA A 376 -7.08 -22.59 8.87
CA ALA A 376 -7.14 -22.18 7.49
C ALA A 376 -8.62 -21.96 7.24
N ALA A 377 -9.03 -20.69 7.09
CA ALA A 377 -10.41 -20.42 6.67
C ALA A 377 -10.59 -21.36 5.49
N PRO A 378 -11.69 -22.16 5.44
CA PRO A 378 -11.84 -23.08 4.34
C PRO A 378 -11.64 -22.22 3.10
N GLN A 379 -10.46 -22.36 2.50
CA GLN A 379 -10.27 -21.89 1.14
C GLN A 379 -11.48 -22.48 0.47
N LYS A 380 -12.42 -21.63 0.02
CA LYS A 380 -13.38 -22.07 -1.00
C LYS A 380 -12.56 -22.98 -1.85
N PRO A 381 -12.91 -24.29 -2.00
CA PRO A 381 -12.07 -25.19 -2.75
C PRO A 381 -11.75 -24.40 -4.01
N ALA A 382 -10.49 -24.02 -4.14
CA ALA A 382 -10.01 -23.45 -5.37
C ALA A 382 -10.49 -24.49 -6.35
N ALA A 383 -11.48 -24.13 -7.17
CA ALA A 383 -11.91 -24.98 -8.25
C ALA A 383 -10.61 -25.49 -8.79
N SER A 384 -10.38 -26.80 -8.68
CA SER A 384 -9.12 -27.44 -9.00
C SER A 384 -8.64 -26.81 -10.29
N ILE A 385 -7.77 -25.81 -10.16
CA ILE A 385 -7.01 -25.31 -11.29
C ILE A 385 -6.06 -26.48 -11.47
N GLU A 386 -6.46 -27.43 -12.30
CA GLU A 386 -5.51 -28.30 -12.95
C GLU A 386 -4.34 -27.40 -13.31
N PRO A 387 -3.10 -27.77 -12.95
CA PRO A 387 -1.93 -26.95 -13.22
C PRO A 387 -2.04 -26.57 -14.69
N LYS A 388 -2.35 -25.28 -14.93
CA LYS A 388 -2.32 -24.74 -16.28
C LYS A 388 -0.88 -24.93 -16.69
N ALA A 389 -0.66 -26.03 -17.41
CA ALA A 389 0.61 -26.31 -18.05
C ALA A 389 1.10 -24.99 -18.64
N ALA A 390 2.35 -24.66 -18.35
CA ALA A 390 3.03 -23.51 -18.88
C ALA A 390 2.50 -23.28 -20.29
N LYS A 391 2.02 -22.06 -20.57
CA LYS A 391 1.66 -21.69 -21.92
C LYS A 391 2.94 -21.81 -22.74
N VAL A 392 3.21 -23.02 -23.20
CA VAL A 392 3.94 -23.20 -24.45
C VAL A 392 3.18 -22.31 -25.41
N ASP A 393 3.83 -21.37 -26.05
CA ASP A 393 3.25 -20.58 -27.12
C ASP A 393 2.56 -21.56 -28.07
N LYS A 394 1.25 -21.77 -27.82
CA LYS A 394 0.45 -22.59 -28.69
C LYS A 394 0.42 -21.84 -30.01
N ALA A 395 0.99 -22.43 -31.01
CA ALA A 395 0.80 -21.99 -32.37
C ALA A 395 -0.64 -21.49 -32.52
N PRO A 396 -0.87 -20.33 -33.15
CA PRO A 396 -2.14 -19.61 -33.10
C PRO A 396 -3.27 -20.60 -33.42
N SER A 397 -4.15 -20.76 -32.43
CA SER A 397 -5.23 -21.78 -32.46
C SER A 397 -5.95 -21.69 -33.81
N LYS A 398 -5.94 -22.76 -34.59
CA LYS A 398 -6.68 -22.87 -35.85
C LYS A 398 -8.15 -22.47 -35.69
N LEU A 399 -8.69 -22.57 -34.46
CA LEU A 399 -10.03 -22.15 -34.10
C LEU A 399 -10.24 -20.62 -34.29
N LYS A 400 -9.23 -19.76 -34.00
CA LYS A 400 -9.33 -18.31 -34.24
C LYS A 400 -9.44 -17.99 -35.73
N TYR A 401 -8.71 -18.72 -36.57
CA TYR A 401 -8.79 -18.57 -38.02
C TYR A 401 -10.11 -19.11 -38.55
N ILE A 402 -10.59 -20.25 -38.04
CA ILE A 402 -11.89 -20.82 -38.39
C ILE A 402 -13.03 -19.87 -38.03
N LEU A 403 -13.03 -19.31 -36.82
CA LEU A 403 -14.01 -18.31 -36.41
C LEU A 403 -13.92 -17.04 -37.24
N GLY A 404 -12.73 -16.62 -37.62
CA GLY A 404 -12.54 -15.47 -38.53
C GLY A 404 -13.10 -15.73 -39.92
N VAL A 405 -12.84 -16.90 -40.48
CA VAL A 405 -13.38 -17.32 -41.79
C VAL A 405 -14.90 -17.49 -41.75
N LEU A 406 -15.46 -18.09 -40.69
CA LEU A 406 -16.91 -18.20 -40.49
C LEU A 406 -17.57 -16.82 -40.33
N GLY A 407 -16.93 -15.89 -39.61
CA GLY A 407 -17.38 -14.51 -39.49
C GLY A 407 -17.39 -13.79 -40.83
N LEU A 408 -16.34 -13.96 -41.64
CA LEU A 408 -16.24 -13.35 -42.96
C LEU A 408 -17.26 -13.97 -43.94
N ALA A 409 -17.46 -15.28 -43.89
CA ALA A 409 -18.48 -15.99 -44.70
C ALA A 409 -19.91 -15.57 -44.31
N GLY A 410 -20.17 -15.44 -42.99
CA GLY A 410 -21.44 -14.92 -42.47
C GLY A 410 -21.69 -13.47 -42.92
N PHE A 411 -20.66 -12.62 -42.88
CA PHE A 411 -20.74 -11.25 -43.38
C PHE A 411 -21.02 -11.22 -44.89
N ALA A 412 -20.33 -12.04 -45.70
CA ALA A 412 -20.55 -12.13 -47.13
C ALA A 412 -21.96 -12.63 -47.48
N ALA A 413 -22.50 -13.59 -46.71
CA ALA A 413 -23.86 -14.08 -46.85
C ALA A 413 -24.90 -12.98 -46.58
N VAL A 414 -24.71 -12.21 -45.50
CA VAL A 414 -25.58 -11.05 -45.19
C VAL A 414 -25.44 -9.98 -46.27
N ALA A 415 -24.22 -9.71 -46.74
CA ALA A 415 -23.96 -8.71 -47.76
C ALA A 415 -24.60 -9.07 -49.14
N SER A 416 -24.79 -10.32 -49.42
CA SER A 416 -25.39 -10.78 -50.69
C SER A 416 -26.92 -10.63 -50.76
N VAL A 417 -27.60 -10.48 -49.60
CA VAL A 417 -29.07 -10.47 -49.50
C VAL A 417 -29.59 -9.13 -48.92
N ALA A 418 -28.74 -8.39 -48.20
CA ALA A 418 -29.15 -7.17 -47.52
C ALA A 418 -29.27 -5.95 -48.45
N PRO A 419 -30.23 -5.04 -48.23
CA PRO A 419 -30.32 -3.77 -48.93
C PRO A 419 -29.05 -2.91 -48.78
N ALA A 420 -28.70 -2.13 -49.81
CA ALA A 420 -27.49 -1.29 -49.79
C ALA A 420 -27.44 -0.29 -48.61
N GLU A 421 -28.58 0.26 -48.22
CA GLU A 421 -28.70 1.14 -47.03
C GLU A 421 -28.35 0.43 -45.73
N PHE A 422 -28.78 -0.83 -45.57
CA PHE A 422 -28.42 -1.61 -44.37
C PHE A 422 -26.93 -1.90 -44.36
N LEU A 423 -26.32 -2.25 -45.46
CA LEU A 423 -24.87 -2.50 -45.58
C LEU A 423 -24.06 -1.25 -45.18
N SER A 424 -24.48 -0.08 -45.63
CA SER A 424 -23.84 1.20 -45.26
C SER A 424 -23.86 1.41 -43.75
N HIS A 425 -25.02 1.30 -43.13
CA HIS A 425 -25.16 1.48 -41.68
C HIS A 425 -24.41 0.42 -40.89
N PHE A 426 -24.44 -0.82 -41.33
CA PHE A 426 -23.75 -1.96 -40.71
C PHE A 426 -22.22 -1.82 -40.77
N THR A 427 -21.71 -1.35 -41.91
CA THR A 427 -20.28 -1.07 -42.08
C THR A 427 -19.80 0.00 -41.13
N VAL A 428 -20.56 1.10 -41.00
CA VAL A 428 -20.26 2.19 -40.06
C VAL A 428 -20.30 1.66 -38.62
N PHE A 429 -21.26 0.81 -38.29
CA PHE A 429 -21.37 0.19 -36.96
C PHE A 429 -20.14 -0.67 -36.61
N ILE A 430 -19.74 -1.58 -37.52
CA ILE A 430 -18.54 -2.41 -37.30
C ILE A 430 -17.29 -1.56 -37.15
N LEU A 431 -17.10 -0.59 -38.04
CA LEU A 431 -15.94 0.31 -37.98
C LEU A 431 -15.91 1.08 -36.64
N SER A 432 -17.07 1.59 -36.19
CA SER A 432 -17.19 2.25 -34.90
C SER A 432 -16.88 1.34 -33.73
N CYS A 433 -17.29 0.08 -33.77
CA CYS A 433 -16.94 -0.93 -32.77
C CYS A 433 -15.43 -1.20 -32.70
N VAL A 434 -14.77 -1.34 -33.87
CA VAL A 434 -13.31 -1.55 -33.95
C VAL A 434 -12.55 -0.35 -33.40
N VAL A 435 -12.91 0.86 -33.85
CA VAL A 435 -12.28 2.10 -33.37
C VAL A 435 -12.52 2.27 -31.87
N GLY A 436 -13.75 2.08 -31.41
CA GLY A 436 -14.12 2.17 -30.00
C GLY A 436 -13.34 1.18 -29.12
N TYR A 437 -13.16 -0.07 -29.58
CA TYR A 437 -12.37 -1.07 -28.89
C TYR A 437 -10.92 -0.59 -28.71
N TYR A 438 -10.25 -0.16 -29.78
CA TYR A 438 -8.88 0.32 -29.73
C TYR A 438 -8.72 1.56 -28.85
N VAL A 439 -9.66 2.50 -28.92
CA VAL A 439 -9.66 3.71 -28.11
C VAL A 439 -9.77 3.35 -26.61
N VAL A 440 -10.75 2.50 -26.26
CA VAL A 440 -10.96 2.11 -24.85
C VAL A 440 -9.80 1.30 -24.30
N TRP A 441 -9.26 0.36 -25.09
CA TRP A 441 -8.19 -0.53 -24.64
C TRP A 441 -6.86 0.18 -24.38
N ASN A 442 -6.59 1.27 -25.09
CA ASN A 442 -5.34 2.03 -24.97
C ASN A 442 -5.45 3.22 -23.99
N VAL A 443 -6.58 3.41 -23.32
CA VAL A 443 -6.74 4.45 -22.30
C VAL A 443 -6.05 4.02 -21.01
N SER A 444 -5.26 4.91 -20.39
CA SER A 444 -4.65 4.65 -19.09
C SER A 444 -5.70 4.42 -18.01
N HIS A 445 -5.41 3.54 -17.04
CA HIS A 445 -6.36 3.16 -15.96
C HIS A 445 -6.91 4.37 -15.19
N SER A 446 -6.12 5.42 -15.02
CA SER A 446 -6.54 6.67 -14.36
C SER A 446 -7.67 7.42 -15.10
N LEU A 447 -7.81 7.20 -16.40
CA LEU A 447 -8.84 7.83 -17.23
C LEU A 447 -10.06 6.93 -17.48
N HIS A 448 -10.03 5.66 -17.05
CA HIS A 448 -11.18 4.74 -17.22
C HIS A 448 -12.45 5.27 -16.55
N THR A 449 -12.33 5.89 -15.39
CA THR A 449 -13.50 6.39 -14.64
C THR A 449 -14.13 7.65 -15.27
N PRO A 450 -13.38 8.68 -15.68
CA PRO A 450 -13.95 9.77 -16.49
C PRO A 450 -14.55 9.27 -17.80
N LEU A 451 -13.94 8.27 -18.45
CA LEU A 451 -14.44 7.67 -19.67
C LEU A 451 -15.79 6.97 -19.46
N MET A 452 -15.98 6.27 -18.33
CA MET A 452 -17.27 5.67 -17.98
C MET A 452 -18.39 6.71 -17.88
N SER A 453 -18.12 7.92 -17.39
CA SER A 453 -19.11 9.00 -17.36
C SER A 453 -19.50 9.44 -18.75
N VAL A 454 -18.54 9.56 -19.68
CA VAL A 454 -18.79 9.95 -21.07
C VAL A 454 -19.59 8.86 -21.80
N THR A 455 -19.26 7.58 -21.60
CA THR A 455 -20.02 6.46 -22.20
C THR A 455 -21.46 6.39 -21.70
N ASN A 456 -21.72 6.80 -20.46
CA ASN A 456 -23.08 6.90 -19.92
C ASN A 456 -23.89 8.03 -20.60
N ALA A 457 -23.26 9.13 -20.99
CA ALA A 457 -23.91 10.18 -21.77
C ALA A 457 -24.34 9.68 -23.17
N ILE A 458 -23.55 8.75 -23.80
CA ILE A 458 -23.91 8.12 -25.06
C ILE A 458 -25.19 7.29 -24.93
N SER A 459 -25.43 6.65 -23.78
CA SER A 459 -26.68 5.94 -23.51
C SER A 459 -27.93 6.82 -23.61
N GLY A 460 -27.78 8.15 -23.48
CA GLY A 460 -28.86 9.10 -23.72
C GLY A 460 -29.36 9.11 -25.18
N ILE A 461 -28.47 8.84 -26.14
CA ILE A 461 -28.83 8.74 -27.56
C ILE A 461 -29.72 7.50 -27.78
N ILE A 462 -29.43 6.39 -27.07
CA ILE A 462 -30.22 5.18 -27.12
C ILE A 462 -31.65 5.45 -26.60
N VAL A 463 -31.81 6.22 -25.52
CA VAL A 463 -33.11 6.61 -24.99
C VAL A 463 -33.90 7.38 -26.03
N VAL A 464 -33.29 8.38 -26.70
CA VAL A 464 -33.95 9.16 -27.74
C VAL A 464 -34.36 8.26 -28.92
N GLY A 465 -33.47 7.40 -29.41
CA GLY A 465 -33.75 6.47 -30.51
C GLY A 465 -34.90 5.51 -30.17
N ALA A 466 -34.91 4.95 -28.94
CA ALA A 466 -35.96 4.06 -28.50
C ALA A 466 -37.32 4.76 -28.30
N LEU A 467 -37.31 6.01 -27.77
CA LEU A 467 -38.54 6.82 -27.65
C LEU A 467 -39.19 7.11 -29.02
N LEU A 468 -38.40 7.34 -30.06
CA LEU A 468 -38.91 7.57 -31.41
C LEU A 468 -39.59 6.32 -32.01
N GLN A 469 -39.28 5.13 -31.49
CA GLN A 469 -39.90 3.86 -31.94
C GLN A 469 -41.22 3.55 -31.19
N ILE A 470 -41.51 4.23 -30.08
CA ILE A 470 -42.74 4.02 -29.31
C ILE A 470 -43.89 4.62 -30.08
N GLY A 471 -44.90 3.80 -30.43
CA GLY A 471 -46.11 4.21 -31.13
C GLY A 471 -46.01 4.21 -32.67
N GLN A 472 -44.85 3.90 -33.25
CA GLN A 472 -44.68 3.81 -34.74
C GLN A 472 -44.62 2.36 -35.28
N GLY A 473 -44.81 1.37 -34.45
CA GLY A 473 -44.65 -0.05 -34.89
C GLY A 473 -45.66 -1.02 -34.29
N SER A 474 -45.39 -2.29 -34.46
CA SER A 474 -46.17 -3.36 -33.83
C SER A 474 -46.03 -3.33 -32.31
N ALA A 475 -46.95 -3.93 -31.56
CA ALA A 475 -46.88 -4.05 -30.10
C ALA A 475 -45.52 -4.61 -29.61
N LEU A 476 -44.89 -5.50 -30.42
CA LEU A 476 -43.56 -6.06 -30.14
C LEU A 476 -42.49 -4.96 -30.16
N VAL A 477 -42.49 -4.08 -31.18
CA VAL A 477 -41.53 -3.00 -31.34
C VAL A 477 -41.68 -2.02 -30.18
N THR A 478 -42.91 -1.67 -29.79
CA THR A 478 -43.18 -0.79 -28.64
C THR A 478 -42.69 -1.40 -27.32
N ALA A 479 -42.89 -2.70 -27.11
CA ALA A 479 -42.41 -3.39 -25.91
C ALA A 479 -40.85 -3.44 -25.85
N LEU A 480 -40.20 -3.74 -26.97
CA LEU A 480 -38.74 -3.71 -27.03
C LEU A 480 -38.15 -2.32 -26.83
N ALA A 481 -38.79 -1.29 -27.40
CA ALA A 481 -38.39 0.11 -27.19
C ALA A 481 -38.52 0.52 -25.72
N PHE A 482 -39.60 0.12 -25.04
CA PHE A 482 -39.78 0.38 -23.61
C PHE A 482 -38.67 -0.26 -22.77
N VAL A 483 -38.33 -1.54 -23.03
CA VAL A 483 -37.23 -2.24 -22.35
C VAL A 483 -35.90 -1.54 -22.62
N ALA A 484 -35.63 -1.10 -23.84
CA ALA A 484 -34.42 -0.37 -24.20
C ALA A 484 -34.30 0.96 -23.45
N VAL A 485 -35.40 1.73 -23.34
CA VAL A 485 -35.44 2.97 -22.54
C VAL A 485 -35.15 2.69 -21.07
N LEU A 486 -35.75 1.64 -20.51
CA LEU A 486 -35.55 1.24 -19.12
C LEU A 486 -34.06 0.91 -18.82
N ILE A 487 -33.47 0.03 -19.61
CA ILE A 487 -32.08 -0.38 -19.45
C ILE A 487 -31.12 0.80 -19.63
N ALA A 488 -31.31 1.61 -20.67
CA ALA A 488 -30.48 2.77 -20.91
C ALA A 488 -30.60 3.82 -19.78
N SER A 489 -31.79 4.04 -19.23
CA SER A 489 -32.03 4.91 -18.10
C SER A 489 -31.31 4.43 -16.83
N ILE A 490 -31.39 3.13 -16.53
CA ILE A 490 -30.64 2.53 -15.40
C ILE A 490 -29.12 2.77 -15.55
N ASN A 491 -28.60 2.59 -16.76
CA ASN A 491 -27.16 2.81 -17.04
C ASN A 491 -26.77 4.29 -16.85
N ILE A 492 -27.58 5.24 -17.33
CA ILE A 492 -27.33 6.67 -17.19
C ILE A 492 -27.31 7.07 -15.71
N PHE A 493 -28.39 6.80 -14.97
CA PHE A 493 -28.49 7.20 -13.57
C PHE A 493 -27.49 6.46 -12.67
N GLY A 494 -27.27 5.17 -12.91
CA GLY A 494 -26.27 4.36 -12.19
C GLY A 494 -24.87 4.91 -12.40
N GLY A 495 -24.48 5.18 -13.63
CA GLY A 495 -23.18 5.71 -13.97
C GLY A 495 -22.91 7.09 -13.38
N PHE A 496 -23.86 8.02 -13.46
CA PHE A 496 -23.71 9.34 -12.85
C PHE A 496 -23.63 9.26 -11.32
N THR A 497 -24.40 8.39 -10.68
CA THR A 497 -24.36 8.20 -9.22
C THR A 497 -23.00 7.68 -8.75
N VAL A 498 -22.45 6.69 -9.46
CA VAL A 498 -21.12 6.14 -9.15
C VAL A 498 -20.04 7.20 -9.33
N THR A 499 -20.09 7.96 -10.44
CA THR A 499 -19.14 9.04 -10.72
C THR A 499 -19.22 10.14 -9.67
N GLN A 500 -20.43 10.56 -9.27
CA GLN A 500 -20.64 11.57 -8.24
C GLN A 500 -20.10 11.11 -6.88
N ARG A 501 -20.34 9.85 -6.52
CA ARG A 501 -19.81 9.27 -5.26
C ARG A 501 -18.28 9.25 -5.26
N MET A 502 -17.67 8.94 -6.39
CA MET A 502 -16.23 8.91 -6.54
C MET A 502 -15.61 10.32 -6.53
N LEU A 503 -16.22 11.29 -7.22
CA LEU A 503 -15.79 12.68 -7.18
C LEU A 503 -15.87 13.28 -5.77
N LYS A 504 -16.87 12.87 -4.96
CA LYS A 504 -16.95 13.25 -3.55
C LYS A 504 -15.79 12.68 -2.70
N MET A 505 -15.21 11.55 -3.09
CA MET A 505 -14.04 10.99 -2.40
C MET A 505 -12.75 11.79 -2.66
N PHE A 506 -12.70 12.56 -3.76
CA PHE A 506 -11.57 13.41 -4.14
C PHE A 506 -11.79 14.90 -3.81
N ARG A 507 -13.01 15.32 -3.46
CA ARG A 507 -13.28 16.66 -2.94
C ARG A 507 -13.16 16.63 -1.42
N LYS A 508 -12.24 17.42 -0.90
CA LYS A 508 -12.27 17.89 0.48
C LYS A 508 -13.24 19.07 0.52
N ASP A 509 -14.43 18.86 1.06
CA ASP A 509 -15.22 19.90 1.70
C ASP A 509 -14.90 19.89 3.20
#